data_b49c88dde2183e464d70e746fcd601f0
#
_entry.id   b49c88dde2183e464d70e746fcd601f0
#
_cell.length_a   1.000
_cell.length_b   1.000
_cell.length_c   1.000
_cell.angle_alpha   90.00
_cell.angle_beta   90.00
_cell.angle_gamma   90.00
#
_symmetry.space_group_name_H-M   'P 1'
#
loop_
_entity.id
_entity.type
_entity.pdbx_description
1 polymer ?
#
loop_
_entity_poly.entity_id
_entity_poly.type
_entity_poly.pdbx_seq_one_letter_code
_entity_poly.pdbx_strand_id
1 'polypeptide(L)'
;KLKLNFYHMSLKNSKIIVIKIGSSLLVDDSKKIRKKWLSSFAKDIKKLKDKNQKVVIVSSGAIALGSKKMNINKKTIKLDKSQAIASIGQIELMNLFSQTFTKYKLNISQILLTLEDTEERRRSLNAKRTFENLFDLGFIPIVNENDTIATTEIKYGDNDRLASRVAQITDADTLILLSDVD
;
A
#
# COMPACT_ATOMS: atom_id res chain seq x y z
N LYS A 1 21.74 31.93 10.65
CA LYS A 1 21.36 30.72 11.41
C LYS A 1 19.84 30.53 11.27
N LEU A 2 19.38 29.80 10.26
CA LEU A 2 17.99 29.35 10.18
C LEU A 2 17.81 28.28 11.26
N LYS A 3 17.04 28.57 12.30
CA LYS A 3 16.48 27.59 13.20
C LYS A 3 15.33 26.90 12.44
N LEU A 4 15.60 25.78 11.77
CA LEU A 4 14.57 24.84 11.37
C LEU A 4 13.98 24.27 12.67
N ASN A 5 12.84 24.77 13.10
CA ASN A 5 11.99 24.11 14.08
C ASN A 5 11.46 22.86 13.41
N PHE A 6 12.15 21.74 13.58
CA PHE A 6 11.58 20.43 13.36
C PHE A 6 10.46 20.27 14.40
N TYR A 7 9.23 20.55 13.99
CA TYR A 7 8.08 20.01 14.69
C TYR A 7 8.22 18.50 14.61
N HIS A 8 8.64 17.87 15.70
CA HIS A 8 8.46 16.45 15.92
C HIS A 8 6.94 16.19 15.92
N MET A 9 6.36 16.04 14.73
CA MET A 9 5.03 15.45 14.62
C MET A 9 5.17 14.03 15.11
N SER A 10 4.88 13.86 16.40
CA SER A 10 4.86 12.54 17.01
C SER A 10 3.78 11.72 16.32
N LEU A 11 4.10 10.52 15.89
CA LEU A 11 3.14 9.54 15.36
C LEU A 11 1.90 9.40 16.27
N LYS A 12 2.06 9.74 17.57
CA LYS A 12 0.99 9.75 18.56
C LYS A 12 -0.12 10.77 18.27
N ASN A 13 0.20 11.86 17.58
CA ASN A 13 -0.72 12.96 17.32
C ASN A 13 -1.33 12.90 15.91
N SER A 14 -0.86 12.01 15.05
CA SER A 14 -1.39 11.84 13.70
C SER A 14 -2.77 11.22 13.74
N LYS A 15 -3.73 11.82 13.05
CA LYS A 15 -5.10 11.31 12.88
C LYS A 15 -5.18 10.34 11.73
N ILE A 16 -4.53 10.67 10.61
CA ILE A 16 -4.48 9.86 9.39
C ILE A 16 -3.02 9.57 9.04
N ILE A 17 -2.71 8.29 8.88
CA ILE A 17 -1.36 7.80 8.59
C ILE A 17 -1.41 6.97 7.32
N VAL A 18 -0.58 7.32 6.34
CA VAL A 18 -0.34 6.51 5.14
C VAL A 18 0.97 5.76 5.33
N ILE A 19 0.95 4.46 5.10
CA ILE A 19 2.13 3.59 5.24
C ILE A 19 2.36 2.85 3.92
N LYS A 20 3.47 3.14 3.26
CA LYS A 20 3.89 2.40 2.07
C LYS A 20 4.78 1.22 2.46
N ILE A 21 4.52 0.07 1.85
CA ILE A 21 5.26 -1.17 2.04
C ILE A 21 5.91 -1.57 0.72
N GLY A 22 7.24 -1.68 0.71
CA GLY A 22 7.99 -2.21 -0.42
C GLY A 22 7.74 -3.72 -0.63
N SER A 23 7.87 -4.18 -1.87
CA SER A 23 7.64 -5.60 -2.22
C SER A 23 8.61 -6.57 -1.52
N SER A 24 9.84 -6.14 -1.27
CA SER A 24 10.88 -6.90 -0.55
C SER A 24 10.53 -7.20 0.91
N LEU A 25 9.73 -6.33 1.54
CA LEU A 25 9.22 -6.58 2.89
C LEU A 25 8.13 -7.66 2.94
N LEU A 26 7.45 -7.91 1.83
CA LEU A 26 6.41 -8.95 1.72
C LEU A 26 6.95 -10.27 1.19
N VAL A 27 7.88 -10.21 0.25
CA VAL A 27 8.45 -11.37 -0.43
C VAL A 27 9.96 -11.22 -0.48
N ASP A 28 10.70 -12.18 0.08
CA ASP A 28 12.16 -12.19 0.05
C ASP A 28 12.72 -12.59 -1.34
N ASP A 29 14.03 -12.49 -1.51
CA ASP A 29 14.73 -12.82 -2.76
C ASP A 29 14.54 -14.29 -3.17
N SER A 30 14.29 -15.18 -2.21
CA SER A 30 13.96 -16.60 -2.44
C SER A 30 12.48 -16.81 -2.78
N LYS A 31 11.74 -15.72 -3.05
CA LYS A 31 10.29 -15.72 -3.31
C LYS A 31 9.45 -16.29 -2.17
N LYS A 32 9.94 -16.31 -0.93
CA LYS A 32 9.16 -16.70 0.24
C LYS A 32 8.42 -15.49 0.81
N ILE A 33 7.18 -15.72 1.22
CA ILE A 33 6.36 -14.69 1.86
C ILE A 33 6.85 -14.50 3.30
N ARG A 34 7.16 -13.27 3.68
CA ARG A 34 7.60 -12.88 5.03
C ARG A 34 6.41 -12.82 6.01
N LYS A 35 5.73 -13.96 6.21
CA LYS A 35 4.50 -14.03 7.05
C LYS A 35 4.71 -13.51 8.48
N LYS A 36 5.87 -13.77 9.09
CA LYS A 36 6.20 -13.29 10.44
C LYS A 36 6.26 -11.77 10.48
N TRP A 37 6.90 -11.16 9.50
CA TRP A 37 6.98 -9.71 9.37
C TRP A 37 5.59 -9.09 9.21
N LEU A 38 4.77 -9.61 8.29
CA LEU A 38 3.42 -9.09 8.04
C LEU A 38 2.52 -9.23 9.29
N SER A 39 2.69 -10.32 10.06
CA SER A 39 1.99 -10.51 11.32
C SER A 39 2.41 -9.49 12.37
N SER A 40 3.70 -9.18 12.49
CA SER A 40 4.21 -8.12 13.36
C SER A 40 3.66 -6.75 12.93
N PHE A 41 3.70 -6.47 11.64
CA PHE A 41 3.15 -5.24 11.08
C PHE A 41 1.65 -5.09 11.39
N ALA A 42 0.84 -6.13 11.18
CA ALA A 42 -0.58 -6.11 11.50
C ALA A 42 -0.83 -5.83 13.01
N LYS A 43 0.03 -6.36 13.90
CA LYS A 43 -0.03 -6.06 15.34
C LYS A 43 0.25 -4.57 15.64
N ASP A 44 1.18 -3.96 14.91
CA ASP A 44 1.45 -2.52 15.08
C ASP A 44 0.32 -1.66 14.51
N ILE A 45 -0.25 -2.04 13.37
CA ILE A 45 -1.46 -1.39 12.84
C ILE A 45 -2.63 -1.48 13.84
N LYS A 46 -2.79 -2.62 14.51
CA LYS A 46 -3.81 -2.76 15.57
C LYS A 46 -3.62 -1.73 16.68
N LYS A 47 -2.38 -1.49 17.12
CA LYS A 47 -2.09 -0.47 18.15
C LYS A 47 -2.45 0.94 17.69
N LEU A 48 -2.26 1.27 16.40
CA LEU A 48 -2.66 2.56 15.83
C LEU A 48 -4.20 2.67 15.81
N LYS A 49 -4.88 1.64 15.34
CA LYS A 49 -6.36 1.60 15.31
C LYS A 49 -6.97 1.69 16.71
N ASP A 50 -6.37 1.07 17.72
CA ASP A 50 -6.81 1.14 19.11
C ASP A 50 -6.70 2.56 19.71
N LYS A 51 -5.92 3.43 19.08
CA LYS A 51 -5.82 4.86 19.39
C LYS A 51 -6.73 5.73 18.51
N ASN A 52 -7.70 5.14 17.82
CA ASN A 52 -8.60 5.79 16.88
C ASN A 52 -7.89 6.46 15.69
N GLN A 53 -6.66 6.05 15.36
CA GLN A 53 -5.96 6.55 14.19
C GLN A 53 -6.48 5.86 12.92
N LYS A 54 -6.70 6.65 11.87
CA LYS A 54 -7.06 6.16 10.53
C LYS A 54 -5.78 5.76 9.80
N VAL A 55 -5.74 4.57 9.23
CA VAL A 55 -4.56 4.05 8.56
C VAL A 55 -4.90 3.67 7.13
N VAL A 56 -4.05 4.06 6.19
CA VAL A 56 -4.05 3.59 4.80
C VAL A 56 -2.74 2.87 4.55
N ILE A 57 -2.78 1.74 3.88
CA ILE A 57 -1.59 0.99 3.49
C ILE A 57 -1.46 1.05 1.98
N VAL A 58 -0.34 1.54 1.48
CA VAL A 58 0.02 1.47 0.05
C VAL A 58 1.00 0.33 -0.12
N SER A 59 0.59 -0.70 -0.85
CA SER A 59 1.35 -1.94 -0.96
C SER A 59 1.86 -2.14 -2.38
N SER A 60 3.05 -2.68 -2.47
CA SER A 60 3.60 -3.26 -3.71
C SER A 60 3.56 -4.78 -3.62
N GLY A 61 3.94 -5.46 -4.70
CA GLY A 61 4.23 -6.90 -4.67
C GLY A 61 3.26 -7.79 -5.43
N ALA A 62 2.25 -7.23 -6.09
CA ALA A 62 1.33 -8.01 -6.93
C ALA A 62 2.10 -8.80 -8.00
N ILE A 63 2.98 -8.16 -8.78
CA ILE A 63 3.81 -8.85 -9.78
C ILE A 63 4.70 -9.93 -9.14
N ALA A 64 5.26 -9.67 -7.95
CA ALA A 64 6.11 -10.63 -7.27
C ALA A 64 5.34 -11.90 -6.87
N LEU A 65 4.15 -11.73 -6.31
CA LEU A 65 3.28 -12.83 -5.91
C LEU A 65 2.71 -13.57 -7.11
N GLY A 66 2.31 -12.86 -8.17
CA GLY A 66 1.83 -13.46 -9.42
C GLY A 66 2.92 -14.27 -10.12
N SER A 67 4.14 -13.72 -10.23
CA SER A 67 5.30 -14.44 -10.78
C SER A 67 5.64 -15.69 -9.99
N LYS A 68 5.51 -15.62 -8.66
CA LYS A 68 5.68 -16.78 -7.79
C LYS A 68 4.63 -17.84 -8.06
N LYS A 69 3.34 -17.47 -8.11
CA LYS A 69 2.24 -18.39 -8.35
C LYS A 69 2.37 -19.09 -9.69
N MET A 70 2.81 -18.36 -10.70
CA MET A 70 2.99 -18.87 -12.07
C MET A 70 4.36 -19.54 -12.30
N ASN A 71 5.24 -19.54 -11.31
CA ASN A 71 6.63 -20.04 -11.41
C ASN A 71 7.43 -19.40 -12.56
N ILE A 72 7.18 -18.09 -12.82
CA ILE A 72 7.82 -17.33 -13.90
C ILE A 72 9.02 -16.56 -13.36
N ASN A 73 10.12 -16.51 -14.14
CA ASN A 73 11.29 -15.73 -13.80
C ASN A 73 11.12 -14.28 -14.30
N LYS A 74 11.29 -13.28 -13.42
CA LYS A 74 11.02 -11.84 -13.68
C LYS A 74 11.90 -11.20 -14.78
N LYS A 75 13.06 -11.77 -15.10
CA LYS A 75 14.10 -11.06 -15.89
C LYS A 75 13.76 -10.75 -17.34
N THR A 76 12.65 -11.26 -17.89
CA THR A 76 12.30 -11.15 -19.32
C THR A 76 10.81 -10.94 -19.57
N ILE A 77 10.10 -10.27 -18.69
CA ILE A 77 8.65 -10.10 -18.81
C ILE A 77 8.36 -8.78 -19.53
N LYS A 78 7.65 -8.84 -20.68
CA LYS A 78 7.13 -7.66 -21.36
C LYS A 78 6.00 -7.02 -20.56
N LEU A 79 5.68 -5.74 -20.82
CA LEU A 79 4.70 -4.96 -20.09
C LEU A 79 3.32 -5.64 -20.02
N ASP A 80 2.77 -6.03 -21.15
CA ASP A 80 1.48 -6.71 -21.27
C ASP A 80 1.40 -7.99 -20.41
N LYS A 81 2.46 -8.78 -20.45
CA LYS A 81 2.58 -9.98 -19.62
C LYS A 81 2.74 -9.64 -18.14
N SER A 82 3.41 -8.54 -17.83
CA SER A 82 3.56 -8.04 -16.44
C SER A 82 2.21 -7.64 -15.86
N GLN A 83 1.37 -6.94 -16.62
CA GLN A 83 0.02 -6.55 -16.23
C GLN A 83 -0.86 -7.77 -15.93
N ALA A 84 -0.83 -8.80 -16.80
CA ALA A 84 -1.55 -10.05 -16.57
C ALA A 84 -1.06 -10.78 -15.30
N ILE A 85 0.25 -10.80 -15.06
CA ILE A 85 0.83 -11.39 -13.84
C ILE A 85 0.44 -10.58 -12.61
N ALA A 86 0.41 -9.25 -12.69
CA ALA A 86 -0.02 -8.38 -11.60
C ALA A 86 -1.47 -8.67 -11.20
N SER A 87 -2.38 -8.86 -12.17
CA SER A 87 -3.78 -9.19 -11.89
C SER A 87 -3.94 -10.49 -11.10
N ILE A 88 -3.15 -11.52 -11.45
CA ILE A 88 -3.13 -12.80 -10.70
C ILE A 88 -2.57 -12.58 -9.29
N GLY A 89 -1.48 -11.83 -9.19
CA GLY A 89 -0.80 -11.57 -7.92
C GLY A 89 -1.56 -10.65 -6.99
N GLN A 90 -2.42 -9.78 -7.52
CA GLN A 90 -3.26 -8.90 -6.72
C GLN A 90 -4.25 -9.69 -5.84
N ILE A 91 -4.79 -10.79 -6.35
CA ILE A 91 -5.65 -11.69 -5.58
C ILE A 91 -4.85 -12.32 -4.42
N GLU A 92 -3.62 -12.79 -4.70
CA GLU A 92 -2.76 -13.38 -3.67
C GLU A 92 -2.36 -12.35 -2.61
N LEU A 93 -2.08 -11.12 -3.03
CA LEU A 93 -1.74 -10.00 -2.15
C LEU A 93 -2.89 -9.71 -1.18
N MET A 94 -4.11 -9.58 -1.69
CA MET A 94 -5.28 -9.29 -0.86
C MET A 94 -5.63 -10.45 0.07
N ASN A 95 -5.51 -11.70 -0.40
CA ASN A 95 -5.68 -12.89 0.45
C ASN A 95 -4.66 -12.90 1.60
N LEU A 96 -3.40 -12.58 1.32
CA LEU A 96 -2.35 -12.52 2.33
C LEU A 96 -2.63 -11.48 3.41
N PHE A 97 -3.03 -10.27 3.01
CA PHE A 97 -3.43 -9.22 3.95
C PHE A 97 -4.68 -9.64 4.74
N SER A 98 -5.73 -10.11 4.06
CA SER A 98 -6.99 -10.51 4.70
C SER A 98 -6.76 -11.59 5.76
N GLN A 99 -6.09 -12.68 5.42
CA GLN A 99 -5.80 -13.78 6.34
C GLN A 99 -4.95 -13.33 7.53
N THR A 100 -4.05 -12.35 7.33
CA THR A 100 -3.19 -11.88 8.42
C THR A 100 -3.93 -10.90 9.33
N PHE A 101 -4.63 -9.92 8.75
CA PHE A 101 -5.26 -8.84 9.50
C PHE A 101 -6.49 -9.31 10.28
N THR A 102 -7.25 -10.26 9.74
CA THR A 102 -8.40 -10.87 10.44
C THR A 102 -8.01 -11.49 11.79
N LYS A 103 -6.80 -12.04 11.92
CA LYS A 103 -6.29 -12.56 13.19
C LYS A 103 -6.21 -11.50 14.30
N TYR A 104 -6.08 -10.24 13.92
CA TYR A 104 -6.03 -9.09 14.80
C TYR A 104 -7.35 -8.30 14.84
N LYS A 105 -8.44 -8.88 14.31
CA LYS A 105 -9.76 -8.22 14.21
C LYS A 105 -9.69 -6.90 13.45
N LEU A 106 -8.87 -6.83 12.40
CA LEU A 106 -8.73 -5.71 11.50
C LEU A 106 -9.42 -6.02 10.18
N ASN A 107 -10.35 -5.17 9.77
CA ASN A 107 -11.04 -5.26 8.49
C ASN A 107 -10.27 -4.46 7.46
N ILE A 108 -10.10 -5.03 6.26
CA ILE A 108 -9.41 -4.38 5.16
C ILE A 108 -10.34 -4.21 3.96
N SER A 109 -10.03 -3.23 3.13
CA SER A 109 -10.66 -3.03 1.82
C SER A 109 -9.58 -2.86 0.75
N GLN A 110 -9.91 -3.08 -0.50
CA GLN A 110 -9.01 -2.86 -1.63
C GLN A 110 -9.37 -1.57 -2.36
N ILE A 111 -8.36 -0.77 -2.70
CA ILE A 111 -8.47 0.36 -3.63
C ILE A 111 -7.37 0.21 -4.68
N LEU A 112 -7.74 0.26 -5.96
CA LEU A 112 -6.80 0.28 -7.08
C LEU A 112 -6.88 1.65 -7.75
N LEU A 113 -5.75 2.32 -7.88
CA LEU A 113 -5.62 3.64 -8.49
C LEU A 113 -4.46 3.64 -9.48
N THR A 114 -4.60 4.38 -10.57
CA THR A 114 -3.46 4.80 -11.37
C THR A 114 -2.96 6.17 -10.87
N LEU A 115 -1.75 6.56 -11.25
CA LEU A 115 -1.28 7.91 -10.96
C LEU A 115 -2.18 8.98 -11.60
N GLU A 116 -2.67 8.74 -12.81
CA GLU A 116 -3.63 9.60 -13.52
C GLU A 116 -4.92 9.80 -12.72
N ASP A 117 -5.45 8.73 -12.08
CA ASP A 117 -6.64 8.84 -11.23
C ASP A 117 -6.43 9.78 -10.03
N THR A 118 -5.19 9.89 -9.57
CA THR A 118 -4.83 10.79 -8.46
C THR A 118 -4.64 12.24 -8.89
N GLU A 119 -4.37 12.49 -10.16
CA GLU A 119 -4.11 13.80 -10.74
C GLU A 119 -5.37 14.44 -11.34
N GLU A 120 -6.29 13.63 -11.86
CA GLU A 120 -7.55 14.11 -12.38
C GLU A 120 -8.49 14.48 -11.22
N ARG A 121 -8.90 15.75 -11.16
CA ARG A 121 -9.63 16.35 -10.04
C ARG A 121 -10.89 15.57 -9.64
N ARG A 122 -11.70 15.16 -10.62
CA ARG A 122 -12.98 14.46 -10.36
C ARG A 122 -12.74 13.07 -9.78
N ARG A 123 -11.78 12.33 -10.33
CA ARG A 123 -11.41 10.99 -9.85
C ARG A 123 -10.76 11.06 -8.47
N SER A 124 -9.88 12.02 -8.25
CA SER A 124 -9.25 12.26 -6.95
C SER A 124 -10.27 12.58 -5.85
N LEU A 125 -11.28 13.43 -6.14
CA LEU A 125 -12.37 13.72 -5.20
C LEU A 125 -13.25 12.49 -4.92
N ASN A 126 -13.50 11.65 -5.92
CA ASN A 126 -14.24 10.39 -5.71
C ASN A 126 -13.43 9.42 -4.84
N ALA A 127 -12.12 9.30 -5.10
CA ALA A 127 -11.23 8.50 -4.26
C ALA A 127 -11.25 9.01 -2.81
N LYS A 128 -11.13 10.32 -2.58
CA LYS A 128 -11.20 10.93 -1.24
C LYS A 128 -12.46 10.50 -0.49
N ARG A 129 -13.63 10.65 -1.11
CA ARG A 129 -14.92 10.24 -0.51
C ARG A 129 -14.96 8.74 -0.20
N THR A 130 -14.36 7.92 -1.06
CA THR A 130 -14.25 6.47 -0.82
C THR A 130 -13.39 6.18 0.40
N PHE A 131 -12.24 6.85 0.57
CA PHE A 131 -11.42 6.71 1.77
C PHE A 131 -12.17 7.14 3.04
N GLU A 132 -12.85 8.29 3.00
CA GLU A 132 -13.64 8.80 4.12
C GLU A 132 -14.70 7.78 4.56
N ASN A 133 -15.49 7.26 3.62
CA ASN A 133 -16.50 6.23 3.89
C ASN A 133 -15.89 4.94 4.47
N LEU A 134 -14.75 4.49 3.94
CA LEU A 134 -14.07 3.30 4.48
C LEU A 134 -13.56 3.51 5.90
N PHE A 135 -13.07 4.71 6.20
CA PHE A 135 -12.67 5.05 7.57
C PHE A 135 -13.86 5.02 8.53
N ASP A 136 -15.00 5.56 8.13
CA ASP A 136 -16.22 5.61 8.94
C ASP A 136 -16.81 4.19 9.15
N LEU A 137 -16.67 3.32 8.17
CA LEU A 137 -16.99 1.88 8.27
C LEU A 137 -15.95 1.08 9.09
N GLY A 138 -14.86 1.70 9.55
CA GLY A 138 -13.83 1.07 10.35
C GLY A 138 -12.82 0.22 9.58
N PHE A 139 -12.82 0.28 8.23
CA PHE A 139 -11.92 -0.49 7.38
C PHE A 139 -10.55 0.20 7.23
N ILE A 140 -9.56 -0.61 6.90
CA ILE A 140 -8.21 -0.17 6.52
C ILE A 140 -8.08 -0.32 5.01
N PRO A 141 -8.01 0.77 4.24
CA PRO A 141 -7.76 0.70 2.81
C PRO A 141 -6.36 0.16 2.50
N ILE A 142 -6.30 -0.89 1.69
CA ILE A 142 -5.07 -1.39 1.06
C ILE A 142 -5.08 -0.87 -0.37
N VAL A 143 -4.20 0.07 -0.65
CA VAL A 143 -4.06 0.70 -1.97
C VAL A 143 -2.94 0.02 -2.74
N ASN A 144 -3.15 -0.26 -3.99
CA ASN A 144 -2.11 -0.61 -4.94
C ASN A 144 -2.36 0.10 -6.28
N GLU A 145 -1.33 0.13 -7.13
CA GLU A 145 -1.51 0.58 -8.50
C GLU A 145 -2.45 -0.36 -9.25
N ASN A 146 -3.27 0.21 -10.13
CA ASN A 146 -4.07 -0.56 -11.07
C ASN A 146 -3.22 -0.94 -12.27
N ASP A 147 -2.33 -1.90 -12.05
CA ASP A 147 -1.38 -2.40 -13.05
C ASP A 147 -2.06 -2.84 -14.36
N THR A 148 -3.35 -3.24 -14.32
CA THR A 148 -4.04 -3.80 -15.49
C THR A 148 -4.36 -2.75 -16.55
N ILE A 149 -4.48 -1.50 -16.17
CA ILE A 149 -4.80 -0.38 -17.06
C ILE A 149 -3.73 0.73 -17.06
N ALA A 150 -2.68 0.57 -16.28
CA ALA A 150 -1.58 1.54 -16.25
C ALA A 150 -0.89 1.57 -17.62
N THR A 151 -0.78 2.78 -18.20
CA THR A 151 -0.21 3.00 -19.56
C THR A 151 1.29 3.22 -19.53
N THR A 152 1.85 3.57 -18.40
CA THR A 152 3.28 3.76 -18.20
C THR A 152 3.96 2.44 -17.83
N GLU A 153 5.20 2.24 -18.29
CA GLU A 153 6.01 1.12 -17.80
C GLU A 153 6.10 1.15 -16.28
N ILE A 154 5.84 0.00 -15.66
CA ILE A 154 5.92 -0.15 -14.19
C ILE A 154 7.38 0.09 -13.77
N LYS A 155 7.66 1.28 -13.25
CA LYS A 155 8.99 1.69 -12.82
C LYS A 155 9.19 1.44 -11.32
N TYR A 156 10.45 1.24 -10.97
CA TYR A 156 10.85 1.18 -9.56
C TYR A 156 10.52 2.52 -8.87
N GLY A 157 9.75 2.48 -7.77
CA GLY A 157 9.38 3.70 -7.03
C GLY A 157 7.99 4.26 -7.32
N ASP A 158 7.23 3.71 -8.27
CA ASP A 158 5.90 4.22 -8.62
C ASP A 158 4.95 4.22 -7.41
N ASN A 159 5.05 3.21 -6.53
CA ASN A 159 4.24 3.18 -5.31
C ASN A 159 4.67 4.21 -4.24
N ASP A 160 5.87 4.80 -4.31
CA ASP A 160 6.23 5.93 -3.45
C ASP A 160 5.52 7.21 -3.91
N ARG A 161 5.42 7.42 -5.23
CA ARG A 161 4.63 8.50 -5.81
C ARG A 161 3.14 8.29 -5.50
N LEU A 162 2.62 7.09 -5.70
CA LEU A 162 1.24 6.74 -5.37
C LEU A 162 0.95 6.99 -3.88
N ALA A 163 1.84 6.58 -2.98
CA ALA A 163 1.70 6.82 -1.55
C ALA A 163 1.67 8.31 -1.20
N SER A 164 2.51 9.12 -1.84
CA SER A 164 2.50 10.57 -1.68
C SER A 164 1.19 11.19 -2.16
N ARG A 165 0.65 10.72 -3.30
CA ARG A 165 -0.66 11.17 -3.80
C ARG A 165 -1.81 10.74 -2.90
N VAL A 166 -1.78 9.49 -2.40
CA VAL A 166 -2.77 9.00 -1.44
C VAL A 166 -2.72 9.81 -0.14
N ALA A 167 -1.53 10.17 0.34
CA ALA A 167 -1.39 11.04 1.50
C ALA A 167 -2.03 12.42 1.28
N GLN A 168 -1.85 13.01 0.09
CA GLN A 168 -2.51 14.27 -0.29
C GLN A 168 -4.03 14.13 -0.38
N ILE A 169 -4.53 13.07 -1.03
CA ILE A 169 -5.98 12.83 -1.21
C ILE A 169 -6.68 12.64 0.14
N THR A 170 -6.04 11.97 1.07
CA THR A 170 -6.60 11.64 2.39
C THR A 170 -6.34 12.71 3.44
N ASP A 171 -5.64 13.80 3.10
CA ASP A 171 -5.15 14.83 4.05
C ASP A 171 -4.37 14.18 5.21
N ALA A 172 -3.50 13.24 4.91
CA ALA A 172 -2.77 12.49 5.92
C ALA A 172 -1.76 13.36 6.66
N ASP A 173 -1.70 13.22 7.98
CA ASP A 173 -0.74 13.92 8.84
C ASP A 173 0.68 13.35 8.71
N THR A 174 0.78 12.07 8.35
CA THR A 174 2.06 11.35 8.29
C THR A 174 2.07 10.35 7.14
N LEU A 175 3.16 10.38 6.38
CA LEU A 175 3.51 9.36 5.40
C LEU A 175 4.77 8.61 5.89
N ILE A 176 4.66 7.29 5.97
CA ILE A 176 5.77 6.40 6.33
C ILE A 176 6.11 5.53 5.11
N LEU A 177 7.36 5.57 4.69
CA LEU A 177 7.88 4.71 3.63
C LEU A 177 8.72 3.60 4.28
N LEU A 178 8.19 2.37 4.25
CA LEU A 178 8.92 1.19 4.73
C LEU A 178 9.65 0.52 3.57
N SER A 179 10.92 0.32 3.76
CA SER A 179 11.83 -0.25 2.79
C SER A 179 12.83 -1.16 3.54
N ASP A 180 13.56 -1.99 2.80
CA ASP A 180 14.62 -2.87 3.29
C ASP A 180 16.03 -2.27 3.09
N VAL A 181 16.12 -0.95 3.01
CA VAL A 181 17.41 -0.23 2.95
C VAL A 181 17.93 -0.08 4.36
N ASP A 182 19.20 -0.47 4.56
CA ASP A 182 19.96 -0.23 5.78
C ASP A 182 20.41 1.24 5.89
#